data_df8d538c98f0751209f0ddc331f2b81d
#
_entry.id   df8d538c98f0751209f0ddc331f2b81d
#
_cell.length_a   1.000
_cell.length_b   1.000
_cell.length_c   1.000
_cell.angle_alpha   90.00
_cell.angle_beta   90.00
_cell.angle_gamma   90.00
#
_symmetry.space_group_name_H-M   'P 1'
#
loop_
_entity.id
_entity.type
_entity.pdbx_description
1 polymer ?
#
loop_
_entity_poly.entity_id
_entity_poly.type
_entity_poly.pdbx_seq_one_letter_code
_entity_poly.pdbx_strand_id
1 'polypeptide(L)'
;MPAGDSHTTGCYYNVSAPSAATKKYLALYAEAEAHYVVSCIPNAVHYDSCLCIPAFDENAELLTRLALFAKSHLKCLFILVINQPARITAASKANLALVATIEKKLVKQQSHHNLNLYALNDANDLLVVDRYTQGNQIPSLQGVGQARKIAADIALR
;
A
#
# COMPACT_ATOMS: atom_id res chain seq x y z
N MET A 1 -7.36 -22.79 47.36
CA MET A 1 -7.90 -22.13 46.15
C MET A 1 -6.74 -21.97 45.18
N PRO A 2 -6.63 -22.78 44.12
CA PRO A 2 -5.57 -22.59 43.13
C PRO A 2 -6.05 -21.55 42.11
N ALA A 3 -5.13 -20.63 41.75
CA ALA A 3 -5.29 -19.62 40.75
C ALA A 3 -5.38 -20.27 39.36
N GLY A 4 -6.38 -19.88 38.58
CA GLY A 4 -6.57 -20.38 37.23
C GLY A 4 -5.61 -19.72 36.25
N ASP A 5 -4.78 -20.54 35.60
CA ASP A 5 -3.95 -20.15 34.47
C ASP A 5 -4.85 -19.88 33.25
N SER A 6 -4.97 -18.63 32.89
CA SER A 6 -5.57 -18.22 31.63
C SER A 6 -4.56 -18.46 30.50
N HIS A 7 -4.61 -19.64 29.87
CA HIS A 7 -3.93 -19.89 28.61
C HIS A 7 -4.59 -19.06 27.50
N THR A 8 -3.99 -17.92 27.19
CA THR A 8 -4.25 -17.20 25.95
C THR A 8 -3.60 -17.98 24.81
N THR A 9 -4.37 -18.83 24.15
CA THR A 9 -3.95 -19.50 22.91
C THR A 9 -3.85 -18.45 21.81
N GLY A 10 -2.66 -17.87 21.65
CA GLY A 10 -2.33 -17.03 20.50
C GLY A 10 -2.38 -17.90 19.25
N CYS A 11 -3.30 -17.62 18.33
CA CYS A 11 -3.27 -18.17 16.98
C CYS A 11 -2.00 -17.66 16.29
N TYR A 12 -0.94 -18.46 16.33
CA TYR A 12 0.22 -18.23 15.47
C TYR A 12 -0.17 -18.61 14.05
N TYR A 13 -0.46 -17.63 13.21
CA TYR A 13 -0.54 -17.86 11.78
C TYR A 13 0.87 -18.18 11.28
N ASN A 14 1.12 -19.45 10.96
CA ASN A 14 2.31 -19.85 10.21
C ASN A 14 2.21 -19.19 8.83
N VAL A 15 2.99 -18.13 8.60
CA VAL A 15 3.16 -17.56 7.26
C VAL A 15 3.93 -18.60 6.46
N SER A 16 3.21 -19.45 5.76
CA SER A 16 3.81 -20.43 4.85
C SER A 16 4.55 -19.71 3.73
N ALA A 17 5.72 -20.21 3.36
CA ALA A 17 6.46 -19.67 2.22
C ALA A 17 5.56 -19.63 0.96
N PRO A 18 5.68 -18.59 0.10
CA PRO A 18 4.87 -18.45 -1.09
C PRO A 18 4.88 -19.71 -1.94
N SER A 19 3.71 -20.14 -2.42
CA SER A 19 3.56 -21.32 -3.27
C SER A 19 4.38 -21.21 -4.57
N ALA A 20 4.67 -22.32 -5.23
CA ALA A 20 5.34 -22.30 -6.54
C ALA A 20 4.54 -21.49 -7.58
N ALA A 21 3.20 -21.54 -7.51
CA ALA A 21 2.33 -20.74 -8.36
C ALA A 21 2.46 -19.24 -8.09
N THR A 22 2.48 -18.83 -6.81
CA THR A 22 2.70 -17.44 -6.40
C THR A 22 4.05 -16.93 -6.88
N LYS A 23 5.12 -17.70 -6.69
CA LYS A 23 6.47 -17.34 -7.15
C LYS A 23 6.51 -17.16 -8.67
N LYS A 24 5.89 -18.07 -9.43
CA LYS A 24 5.80 -17.99 -10.89
C LYS A 24 5.01 -16.77 -11.33
N TYR A 25 3.88 -16.47 -10.68
CA TYR A 25 3.07 -15.29 -10.96
C TYR A 25 3.87 -14.00 -10.75
N LEU A 26 4.49 -13.86 -9.58
CA LEU A 26 5.30 -12.69 -9.24
C LEU A 26 6.47 -12.48 -10.20
N ALA A 27 7.07 -13.55 -10.68
CA ALA A 27 8.20 -13.47 -11.61
C ALA A 27 7.82 -13.09 -13.05
N LEU A 28 6.62 -13.45 -13.52
CA LEU A 28 6.26 -13.38 -14.94
C LEU A 28 5.12 -12.38 -15.24
N TYR A 29 4.26 -12.10 -14.27
CA TYR A 29 2.99 -11.38 -14.50
C TYR A 29 2.75 -10.20 -13.56
N ALA A 30 3.49 -10.11 -12.45
CA ALA A 30 3.32 -8.99 -11.52
C ALA A 30 3.81 -7.67 -12.11
N GLU A 31 3.21 -6.59 -11.67
CA GLU A 31 3.63 -5.24 -12.00
C GLU A 31 5.00 -4.92 -11.39
N ALA A 32 5.73 -3.97 -11.98
CA ALA A 32 7.09 -3.62 -11.57
C ALA A 32 7.17 -3.22 -10.10
N GLU A 33 6.15 -2.59 -9.58
CA GLU A 33 6.06 -2.15 -8.18
C GLU A 33 6.15 -3.31 -7.18
N ALA A 34 5.68 -4.50 -7.54
CA ALA A 34 5.84 -5.69 -6.70
C ALA A 34 7.32 -6.11 -6.54
N HIS A 35 8.18 -5.73 -7.48
CA HIS A 35 9.63 -5.92 -7.35
C HIS A 35 10.28 -4.77 -6.56
N TYR A 36 9.82 -3.54 -6.76
CA TYR A 36 10.37 -2.35 -6.10
C TYR A 36 10.07 -2.30 -4.60
N VAL A 37 8.91 -2.83 -4.18
CA VAL A 37 8.47 -2.78 -2.77
C VAL A 37 9.43 -3.47 -1.81
N VAL A 38 10.16 -4.48 -2.26
CA VAL A 38 11.18 -5.19 -1.46
C VAL A 38 12.29 -4.25 -0.97
N SER A 39 12.62 -3.21 -1.75
CA SER A 39 13.60 -2.19 -1.37
C SER A 39 12.98 -1.03 -0.59
N CYS A 40 11.64 -0.93 -0.59
CA CYS A 40 10.92 0.14 0.08
C CYS A 40 10.47 -0.25 1.49
N ILE A 41 10.10 -1.51 1.71
CA ILE A 41 9.68 -2.02 3.02
C ILE A 41 10.87 -2.76 3.66
N PRO A 42 11.29 -2.37 4.88
CA PRO A 42 12.36 -3.06 5.59
C PRO A 42 12.03 -4.54 5.85
N ASN A 43 12.98 -5.45 5.64
CA ASN A 43 12.80 -6.90 5.79
C ASN A 43 12.31 -7.36 7.18
N ALA A 44 12.52 -6.54 8.20
CA ALA A 44 12.10 -6.84 9.58
C ALA A 44 10.62 -6.49 9.85
N VAL A 45 9.95 -5.81 8.92
CA VAL A 45 8.56 -5.39 9.09
C VAL A 45 7.64 -6.45 8.49
N HIS A 46 6.68 -6.91 9.29
CA HIS A 46 5.63 -7.83 8.86
C HIS A 46 4.27 -7.21 9.12
N TYR A 47 3.41 -7.25 8.13
CA TYR A 47 2.01 -6.83 8.22
C TYR A 47 1.11 -8.06 8.25
N ASP A 48 0.11 -8.02 9.13
CA ASP A 48 -0.90 -9.09 9.24
C ASP A 48 -1.96 -8.98 8.14
N SER A 49 -2.08 -7.80 7.54
CA SER A 49 -3.05 -7.51 6.46
C SER A 49 -2.58 -6.38 5.56
N CYS A 50 -3.11 -6.35 4.34
CA CYS A 50 -2.93 -5.25 3.39
C CYS A 50 -4.29 -4.72 2.94
N LEU A 51 -4.44 -3.40 2.88
CA LEU A 51 -5.61 -2.74 2.31
C LEU A 51 -5.23 -2.08 0.98
N CYS A 52 -5.75 -2.61 -0.13
CA CYS A 52 -5.48 -2.14 -1.48
C CYS A 52 -6.48 -1.03 -1.87
N ILE A 53 -5.99 0.18 -2.12
CA ILE A 53 -6.81 1.37 -2.34
C ILE A 53 -6.41 2.04 -3.66
N PRO A 54 -7.17 1.84 -4.75
CA PRO A 54 -7.01 2.67 -5.95
C PRO A 54 -7.66 4.03 -5.70
N ALA A 55 -6.95 5.11 -6.02
CA ALA A 55 -7.43 6.48 -5.85
C ALA A 55 -7.23 7.27 -7.14
N PHE A 56 -8.30 7.87 -7.65
CA PHE A 56 -8.28 8.80 -8.76
C PHE A 56 -9.13 10.01 -8.42
N ASP A 57 -8.52 11.18 -8.46
CA ASP A 57 -9.17 12.47 -8.19
C ASP A 57 -9.85 12.54 -6.80
N GLU A 58 -9.29 11.79 -5.83
CA GLU A 58 -9.77 11.78 -4.45
C GLU A 58 -9.28 13.03 -3.71
N ASN A 59 -10.13 13.55 -2.83
CA ASN A 59 -9.76 14.71 -2.01
C ASN A 59 -8.88 14.32 -0.81
N ALA A 60 -8.29 15.34 -0.17
CA ALA A 60 -7.38 15.15 0.98
C ALA A 60 -8.06 14.53 2.23
N GLU A 61 -9.41 14.49 2.30
CA GLU A 61 -10.15 13.83 3.38
C GLU A 61 -9.94 12.32 3.38
N LEU A 62 -9.54 11.74 2.24
CA LEU A 62 -9.18 10.32 2.16
C LEU A 62 -8.16 9.95 3.23
N LEU A 63 -7.12 10.78 3.43
CA LEU A 63 -6.12 10.52 4.47
C LEU A 63 -6.74 10.47 5.87
N THR A 64 -7.69 11.36 6.17
CA THR A 64 -8.38 11.37 7.47
C THR A 64 -9.20 10.08 7.67
N ARG A 65 -9.88 9.60 6.62
CA ARG A 65 -10.63 8.34 6.65
C ARG A 65 -9.70 7.14 6.86
N LEU A 66 -8.55 7.10 6.18
CA LEU A 66 -7.54 6.05 6.35
C LEU A 66 -6.98 6.04 7.78
N ALA A 67 -6.62 7.21 8.31
CA ALA A 67 -6.13 7.34 9.67
C ALA A 67 -7.18 6.91 10.73
N LEU A 68 -8.46 7.18 10.48
CA LEU A 68 -9.55 6.71 11.35
C LEU A 68 -9.71 5.19 11.28
N PHE A 69 -9.70 4.62 10.07
CA PHE A 69 -9.78 3.17 9.87
C PHE A 69 -8.59 2.42 10.50
N ALA A 70 -7.39 3.00 10.41
CA ALA A 70 -6.17 2.45 10.98
C ALA A 70 -6.20 2.32 12.52
N LYS A 71 -7.06 3.06 13.22
CA LYS A 71 -7.21 2.95 14.69
C LYS A 71 -7.77 1.60 15.14
N SER A 72 -8.56 0.94 14.30
CA SER A 72 -9.16 -0.38 14.58
C SER A 72 -8.37 -1.55 13.98
N HIS A 73 -7.25 -1.28 13.31
CA HIS A 73 -6.43 -2.27 12.64
C HIS A 73 -4.99 -2.14 13.12
N LEU A 74 -4.36 -3.26 13.42
CA LEU A 74 -2.95 -3.31 13.81
C LEU A 74 -2.16 -4.06 12.76
N LYS A 75 -0.92 -3.63 12.53
CA LYS A 75 0.01 -4.22 11.56
C LYS A 75 -0.60 -4.35 10.15
N CYS A 76 -1.27 -3.30 9.71
CA CYS A 76 -1.84 -3.22 8.37
C CYS A 76 -0.98 -2.32 7.48
N LEU A 77 -0.66 -2.80 6.28
CA LEU A 77 -0.11 -1.98 5.21
C LEU A 77 -1.25 -1.43 4.35
N PHE A 78 -1.39 -0.12 4.33
CA PHE A 78 -2.32 0.58 3.45
C PHE A 78 -1.60 0.89 2.13
N ILE A 79 -2.01 0.27 1.03
CA ILE A 79 -1.40 0.45 -0.29
C ILE A 79 -2.30 1.38 -1.12
N LEU A 80 -1.91 2.65 -1.20
CA LEU A 80 -2.65 3.70 -1.89
C LEU A 80 -2.04 3.93 -3.28
N VAL A 81 -2.70 3.44 -4.32
CA VAL A 81 -2.31 3.68 -5.70
C VAL A 81 -3.02 4.93 -6.21
N ILE A 82 -2.33 6.07 -6.19
CA ILE A 82 -2.85 7.32 -6.74
C ILE A 82 -2.63 7.27 -8.24
N ASN A 83 -3.72 7.12 -9.00
CA ASN A 83 -3.64 6.86 -10.43
C ASN A 83 -4.26 7.99 -11.25
N GLN A 84 -3.78 8.11 -12.48
CA GLN A 84 -4.30 9.04 -13.50
C GLN A 84 -4.11 8.43 -14.88
N PRO A 85 -5.11 8.52 -15.79
CA PRO A 85 -4.94 8.07 -17.15
C PRO A 85 -3.88 8.87 -17.92
N ALA A 86 -3.03 8.19 -18.70
CA ALA A 86 -1.93 8.81 -19.45
C ALA A 86 -2.39 9.89 -20.49
N ARG A 87 -3.67 9.88 -20.89
CA ARG A 87 -4.26 10.92 -21.75
C ARG A 87 -4.39 12.30 -21.07
N ILE A 88 -4.32 12.34 -19.73
CA ILE A 88 -4.37 13.57 -18.96
C ILE A 88 -2.93 13.96 -18.64
N THR A 89 -2.41 14.96 -19.34
CA THR A 89 -0.97 15.32 -19.25
C THR A 89 -0.59 16.03 -17.96
N ALA A 90 -1.50 16.87 -17.43
CA ALA A 90 -1.26 17.56 -16.15
C ALA A 90 -1.78 16.73 -14.97
N ALA A 91 -1.03 16.67 -13.89
CA ALA A 91 -1.50 16.01 -12.67
C ALA A 91 -2.77 16.69 -12.14
N SER A 92 -3.75 15.88 -11.73
CA SER A 92 -4.99 16.37 -11.14
C SER A 92 -4.70 17.21 -9.90
N LYS A 93 -5.42 18.33 -9.73
CA LYS A 93 -5.31 19.18 -8.55
C LYS A 93 -5.64 18.41 -7.26
N ALA A 94 -6.61 17.49 -7.31
CA ALA A 94 -6.98 16.66 -6.16
C ALA A 94 -5.86 15.68 -5.79
N ASN A 95 -5.26 14.98 -6.78
CA ASN A 95 -4.12 14.10 -6.55
C ASN A 95 -2.93 14.86 -5.93
N LEU A 96 -2.61 16.05 -6.45
CA LEU A 96 -1.54 16.89 -5.90
C LEU A 96 -1.85 17.34 -4.46
N ALA A 97 -3.08 17.77 -4.18
CA ALA A 97 -3.50 18.18 -2.84
C ALA A 97 -3.49 17.03 -1.84
N LEU A 98 -3.90 15.83 -2.27
CA LEU A 98 -3.84 14.62 -1.44
C LEU A 98 -2.40 14.28 -1.07
N VAL A 99 -1.49 14.24 -2.05
CA VAL A 99 -0.06 13.94 -1.79
C VAL A 99 0.58 15.00 -0.92
N ALA A 100 0.36 16.29 -1.19
CA ALA A 100 0.87 17.38 -0.35
C ALA A 100 0.35 17.26 1.09
N THR A 101 -0.89 16.82 1.29
CA THR A 101 -1.46 16.58 2.61
C THR A 101 -0.80 15.40 3.32
N ILE A 102 -0.52 14.31 2.61
CA ILE A 102 0.21 13.14 3.11
C ILE A 102 1.62 13.58 3.55
N GLU A 103 2.37 14.24 2.68
CA GLU A 103 3.73 14.71 2.96
C GLU A 103 3.82 15.71 4.12
N LYS A 104 2.80 16.53 4.30
CA LYS A 104 2.72 17.48 5.41
C LYS A 104 2.41 16.82 6.76
N LYS A 105 1.59 15.75 6.75
CA LYS A 105 1.04 15.16 8.00
C LYS A 105 1.76 13.91 8.45
N LEU A 106 2.41 13.17 7.54
CA LEU A 106 3.03 11.89 7.84
C LEU A 106 4.54 11.96 7.69
N VAL A 107 5.24 11.13 8.47
CA VAL A 107 6.69 10.98 8.37
C VAL A 107 7.02 9.98 7.26
N LYS A 108 7.73 10.45 6.23
CA LYS A 108 8.25 9.57 5.18
C LYS A 108 9.38 8.71 5.74
N GLN A 109 9.25 7.41 5.62
CA GLN A 109 10.24 6.44 6.11
C GLN A 109 11.21 6.02 5.00
N GLN A 110 10.69 5.71 3.81
CA GLN A 110 11.45 5.23 2.67
C GLN A 110 10.87 5.75 1.34
N SER A 111 11.72 5.77 0.32
CA SER A 111 11.33 6.06 -1.06
C SER A 111 12.15 5.22 -2.02
N HIS A 112 11.49 4.57 -2.98
CA HIS A 112 12.16 3.78 -4.02
C HIS A 112 11.32 3.79 -5.31
N HIS A 113 11.89 4.29 -6.40
CA HIS A 113 11.17 4.53 -7.66
C HIS A 113 9.91 5.38 -7.45
N ASN A 114 8.75 4.87 -7.84
CA ASN A 114 7.44 5.50 -7.68
C ASN A 114 6.70 5.10 -6.38
N LEU A 115 7.44 4.52 -5.42
CA LEU A 115 6.93 4.09 -4.11
C LEU A 115 7.43 5.01 -3.00
N ASN A 116 6.54 5.43 -2.12
CA ASN A 116 6.85 6.20 -0.92
C ASN A 116 6.15 5.60 0.28
N LEU A 117 6.93 5.17 1.28
CA LEU A 117 6.42 4.60 2.53
C LEU A 117 6.38 5.67 3.62
N TYR A 118 5.25 5.78 4.30
CA TYR A 118 5.00 6.72 5.39
C TYR A 118 4.51 5.99 6.63
N ALA A 119 4.92 6.44 7.83
CA ALA A 119 4.28 6.02 9.07
C ALA A 119 2.86 6.63 9.14
N LEU A 120 1.82 5.78 9.14
CA LEU A 120 0.45 6.23 9.30
C LEU A 120 0.08 6.40 10.78
N ASN A 121 0.56 5.49 11.62
CA ASN A 121 0.58 5.55 13.09
C ASN A 121 1.65 4.57 13.60
N ASP A 122 1.71 4.33 14.91
CA ASP A 122 2.74 3.47 15.54
C ASP A 122 2.71 2.00 15.10
N ALA A 123 1.60 1.55 14.51
CA ALA A 123 1.40 0.13 14.15
C ALA A 123 1.11 -0.11 12.67
N ASN A 124 0.87 0.95 11.89
CA ASN A 124 0.43 0.84 10.51
C ASN A 124 1.21 1.81 9.61
N ASP A 125 1.47 1.38 8.40
CA ASP A 125 2.14 2.17 7.38
C ASP A 125 1.24 2.44 6.17
N LEU A 126 1.51 3.54 5.48
CA LEU A 126 0.91 3.94 4.22
C LEU A 126 1.96 3.90 3.11
N LEU A 127 1.81 2.98 2.19
CA LEU A 127 2.58 2.92 0.95
C LEU A 127 1.83 3.68 -0.14
N VAL A 128 2.36 4.82 -0.55
CA VAL A 128 1.85 5.60 -1.69
C VAL A 128 2.56 5.16 -2.96
N VAL A 129 1.78 4.75 -3.95
CA VAL A 129 2.26 4.39 -5.29
C VAL A 129 1.90 5.52 -6.25
N ASP A 130 2.91 6.18 -6.78
CA ASP A 130 2.71 7.25 -7.77
C ASP A 130 2.45 6.66 -9.15
N ARG A 131 1.20 6.75 -9.58
CA ARG A 131 0.73 6.43 -10.93
C ARG A 131 -0.05 7.61 -11.54
N TYR A 132 0.30 8.86 -11.12
CA TYR A 132 -0.34 10.08 -11.57
C TYR A 132 0.63 11.13 -12.14
N THR A 133 1.92 11.10 -11.76
CA THR A 133 2.92 12.01 -12.34
C THR A 133 3.27 11.60 -13.77
N GLN A 134 3.74 12.54 -14.57
CA GLN A 134 4.13 12.31 -15.96
C GLN A 134 5.17 11.19 -16.05
N GLY A 135 4.93 10.21 -16.89
CA GLY A 135 5.76 9.02 -17.08
C GLY A 135 5.36 7.82 -16.20
N ASN A 136 4.63 8.06 -15.09
CA ASN A 136 4.15 7.00 -14.20
C ASN A 136 2.67 6.65 -14.42
N GLN A 137 1.95 7.43 -15.23
CA GLN A 137 0.51 7.30 -15.40
C GLN A 137 0.10 5.93 -15.94
N ILE A 138 -1.11 5.52 -15.61
CA ILE A 138 -1.70 4.27 -16.10
C ILE A 138 -2.14 4.45 -17.55
N PRO A 139 -1.88 3.47 -18.45
CA PRO A 139 -2.40 3.49 -19.82
C PRO A 139 -3.92 3.72 -19.84
N SER A 140 -4.40 4.58 -20.74
CA SER A 140 -5.77 5.11 -20.71
C SER A 140 -6.88 4.06 -20.76
N LEU A 141 -6.59 2.86 -21.29
CA LEU A 141 -7.54 1.76 -21.40
C LEU A 141 -7.56 0.83 -20.18
N GLN A 142 -6.63 0.98 -19.24
CA GLN A 142 -6.47 0.06 -18.10
C GLN A 142 -7.10 0.57 -16.80
N GLY A 143 -7.13 1.89 -16.61
CA GLY A 143 -7.87 2.56 -15.54
C GLY A 143 -7.68 1.98 -14.14
N VAL A 144 -8.79 1.94 -13.38
CA VAL A 144 -8.83 1.45 -11.99
C VAL A 144 -8.50 -0.04 -11.87
N GLY A 145 -8.71 -0.84 -12.91
CA GLY A 145 -8.35 -2.26 -12.94
C GLY A 145 -6.85 -2.46 -12.77
N GLN A 146 -6.05 -1.66 -13.47
CA GLN A 146 -4.58 -1.67 -13.35
C GLN A 146 -4.12 -1.19 -11.97
N ALA A 147 -4.73 -0.15 -11.42
CA ALA A 147 -4.41 0.33 -10.08
C ALA A 147 -4.66 -0.74 -9.01
N ARG A 148 -5.78 -1.48 -9.12
CA ARG A 148 -6.07 -2.62 -8.25
C ARG A 148 -5.06 -3.75 -8.41
N LYS A 149 -4.68 -4.07 -9.65
CA LYS A 149 -3.67 -5.09 -9.92
C LYS A 149 -2.33 -4.73 -9.29
N ILE A 150 -1.85 -3.50 -9.46
CA ILE A 150 -0.62 -3.00 -8.84
C ILE A 150 -0.65 -3.19 -7.32
N ALA A 151 -1.73 -2.75 -6.67
CA ALA A 151 -1.86 -2.87 -5.22
C ALA A 151 -1.89 -4.34 -4.76
N ALA A 152 -2.63 -5.20 -5.47
CA ALA A 152 -2.71 -6.62 -5.17
C ALA A 152 -1.36 -7.35 -5.37
N ASP A 153 -0.62 -7.02 -6.43
CA ASP A 153 0.69 -7.58 -6.70
C ASP A 153 1.73 -7.20 -5.63
N ILE A 154 1.66 -5.95 -5.13
CA ILE A 154 2.45 -5.49 -3.98
C ILE A 154 2.07 -6.27 -2.72
N ALA A 155 0.78 -6.42 -2.44
CA ALA A 155 0.29 -7.14 -1.25
C ALA A 155 0.65 -8.64 -1.26
N LEU A 156 0.84 -9.21 -2.46
CA LEU A 156 1.21 -10.63 -2.64
C LEU A 156 2.72 -10.88 -2.45
N ARG A 157 3.53 -9.81 -2.47
CA ARG A 157 4.99 -9.87 -2.41
C ARG A 157 5.50 -9.97 -0.98
#